data_89a880af48f0f923443f8581504cbd0f
#
_entry.id   89a880af48f0f923443f8581504cbd0f
#
_cell.length_a   1.000
_cell.length_b   1.000
_cell.length_c   1.000
_cell.angle_alpha   90.00
_cell.angle_beta   90.00
_cell.angle_gamma   90.00
#
_symmetry.space_group_name_H-M   'P 1'
#
loop_
_entity.id
_entity.type
_entity.pdbx_description
1 polymer ?
#
loop_
_entity_poly.entity_id
_entity_poly.type
_entity_poly.pdbx_seq_one_letter_code
_entity_poly.pdbx_strand_id
1 'polypeptide(L)'
;LTYSCVASTAGVEYNLTGELPIAIQNMGASSYYLAILASTEQLTSKVTSCTLTTKLYAGANAITDYYIKWYKDTAAWTDKNGQKSVTVTRGDVDGTQLFIAEVYQSSSASQPIARAGVRIIDTADEFQIVCYITSSNKEVDTGQPVTVSAKIVNMTTGSTYTPTSASWTMDVMDKENWKSLKHSTNKFYICNNNGN
;
A
#
# COMPACT_ATOMS: atom_id res chain seq x y z
N LEU A 1 -1.28 -19.67 -9.41
CA LEU A 1 -2.07 -20.54 -8.53
C LEU A 1 -3.10 -19.67 -7.81
N THR A 2 -4.37 -19.95 -8.02
CA THR A 2 -5.46 -19.30 -7.29
C THR A 2 -5.91 -20.22 -6.16
N TYR A 3 -6.08 -19.68 -4.98
CA TYR A 3 -6.65 -20.40 -3.84
C TYR A 3 -7.85 -19.62 -3.30
N SER A 4 -8.82 -20.36 -2.77
CA SER A 4 -9.97 -19.80 -2.08
C SER A 4 -10.20 -20.55 -0.78
N CYS A 5 -10.61 -19.83 0.25
CA CYS A 5 -11.14 -20.44 1.46
C CYS A 5 -12.43 -19.73 1.88
N VAL A 6 -13.29 -20.47 2.54
CA VAL A 6 -14.50 -19.96 3.18
C VAL A 6 -14.24 -19.91 4.67
N ALA A 7 -14.29 -18.72 5.25
CA ALA A 7 -14.22 -18.54 6.70
C ALA A 7 -15.60 -18.13 7.21
N SER A 8 -16.06 -18.73 8.31
CA SER A 8 -17.33 -18.40 8.95
C SER A 8 -17.09 -17.90 10.36
N THR A 9 -17.66 -16.75 10.69
CA THR A 9 -17.68 -16.22 12.06
C THR A 9 -19.04 -15.56 12.35
N ALA A 10 -19.61 -15.82 13.49
CA ALA A 10 -20.89 -15.30 13.94
C ALA A 10 -22.04 -15.49 12.92
N GLY A 11 -22.02 -16.60 12.18
CA GLY A 11 -23.07 -16.90 11.18
C GLY A 11 -22.91 -16.15 9.84
N VAL A 12 -21.82 -15.42 9.66
CA VAL A 12 -21.47 -14.76 8.40
C VAL A 12 -20.35 -15.52 7.72
N GLU A 13 -20.55 -15.85 6.45
CA GLU A 13 -19.55 -16.50 5.61
C GLU A 13 -18.75 -15.46 4.83
N TYR A 14 -17.43 -15.60 4.86
CA TYR A 14 -16.47 -14.79 4.11
C TYR A 14 -15.79 -15.66 3.07
N ASN A 15 -15.93 -15.32 1.80
CA ASN A 15 -15.18 -15.93 0.72
C ASN A 15 -13.87 -15.17 0.53
N LEU A 16 -12.77 -15.77 0.96
CA LEU A 16 -11.42 -15.22 0.80
C LEU A 16 -10.77 -15.87 -0.42
N THR A 17 -10.35 -15.05 -1.36
CA THR A 17 -9.60 -15.49 -2.54
C THR A 17 -8.22 -14.85 -2.52
N GLY A 18 -7.23 -15.61 -2.93
CA GLY A 18 -5.86 -15.12 -3.09
C GLY A 18 -5.22 -15.70 -4.35
N GLU A 19 -4.32 -14.95 -4.94
CA GLU A 19 -3.55 -15.37 -6.09
C GLU A 19 -2.07 -15.38 -5.72
N LEU A 20 -1.43 -16.54 -5.93
CA LEU A 20 0.01 -16.66 -5.88
C LEU A 20 0.52 -16.76 -7.32
N PRO A 21 1.14 -15.70 -7.87
CA PRO A 21 1.75 -15.79 -9.18
C PRO A 21 2.94 -16.74 -9.10
N ILE A 22 2.83 -17.89 -9.77
CA ILE A 22 3.95 -18.81 -9.96
C ILE A 22 4.47 -18.56 -11.37
N ALA A 23 5.63 -17.95 -11.51
CA ALA A 23 6.35 -17.88 -12.76
C ALA A 23 7.03 -19.22 -12.99
N ILE A 24 6.48 -20.06 -13.88
CA ILE A 24 7.17 -21.23 -14.40
C ILE A 24 8.05 -20.74 -15.55
N GLN A 25 9.32 -20.51 -15.28
CA GLN A 25 10.30 -20.34 -16.35
C GLN A 25 10.75 -21.73 -16.81
N ASN A 26 10.63 -21.96 -18.12
CA ASN A 26 11.24 -23.14 -18.74
C ASN A 26 12.76 -22.92 -18.75
N MET A 27 13.43 -23.44 -17.73
CA MET A 27 14.87 -23.28 -17.54
C MET A 27 15.61 -24.21 -18.51
N GLY A 28 15.77 -23.76 -19.74
CA GLY A 28 16.83 -24.33 -20.61
C GLY A 28 18.18 -24.19 -19.92
N ALA A 29 19.17 -24.99 -20.34
CA ALA A 29 20.48 -25.18 -19.67
C ALA A 29 21.32 -23.89 -19.41
N SER A 30 20.79 -22.69 -19.71
CA SER A 30 21.46 -21.39 -19.56
C SER A 30 20.59 -20.33 -18.88
N SER A 31 19.46 -20.70 -18.30
CA SER A 31 18.53 -19.71 -17.72
C SER A 31 18.91 -19.39 -16.29
N TYR A 32 19.05 -18.10 -16.00
CA TYR A 32 19.19 -17.58 -14.64
C TYR A 32 17.82 -17.37 -14.01
N TYR A 33 17.68 -17.70 -12.74
CA TYR A 33 16.51 -17.44 -11.93
C TYR A 33 16.88 -16.54 -10.77
N LEU A 34 16.18 -15.42 -10.64
CA LEU A 34 16.33 -14.48 -9.52
C LEU A 34 15.14 -14.63 -8.58
N ALA A 35 15.41 -14.85 -7.31
CA ALA A 35 14.43 -14.74 -6.24
C ALA A 35 14.70 -13.49 -5.40
N ILE A 36 13.62 -12.80 -4.99
CA ILE A 36 13.64 -11.78 -3.93
C ILE A 36 12.92 -12.38 -2.73
N LEU A 37 13.63 -12.48 -1.62
CA LEU A 37 13.10 -12.93 -0.34
C LEU A 37 12.83 -11.70 0.53
N ALA A 38 11.57 -11.46 0.85
CA ALA A 38 11.18 -10.42 1.79
C ALA A 38 11.07 -11.03 3.20
N SER A 39 11.61 -10.35 4.21
CA SER A 39 11.41 -10.76 5.62
C SER A 39 9.95 -10.64 6.05
N THR A 40 9.22 -9.72 5.43
CA THR A 40 7.76 -9.59 5.46
C THR A 40 7.32 -8.86 4.19
N GLU A 41 6.10 -9.11 3.73
CA GLU A 41 5.50 -8.37 2.61
C GLU A 41 4.54 -7.29 3.09
N GLN A 42 4.32 -7.20 4.41
CA GLN A 42 3.42 -6.24 5.01
C GLN A 42 4.12 -5.44 6.10
N LEU A 43 4.12 -4.12 5.96
CA LEU A 43 4.52 -3.18 6.99
C LEU A 43 3.29 -2.78 7.80
N THR A 44 3.47 -2.64 9.10
CA THR A 44 2.42 -2.29 10.04
C THR A 44 2.93 -1.26 11.03
N SER A 45 2.09 -0.77 11.93
CA SER A 45 2.54 0.11 13.03
C SER A 45 3.61 -0.53 13.92
N LYS A 46 3.68 -1.88 13.97
CA LYS A 46 4.66 -2.64 14.77
C LYS A 46 5.85 -3.13 13.95
N VAL A 47 5.65 -3.40 12.67
CA VAL A 47 6.69 -3.86 11.74
C VAL A 47 6.96 -2.74 10.74
N THR A 48 7.91 -1.87 11.07
CA THR A 48 8.16 -0.62 10.36
C THR A 48 9.14 -0.72 9.19
N SER A 49 9.75 -1.90 9.02
CA SER A 49 10.68 -2.16 7.92
C SER A 49 10.69 -3.63 7.53
N CYS A 50 11.08 -3.91 6.30
CA CYS A 50 11.40 -5.24 5.82
C CYS A 50 12.76 -5.25 5.13
N THR A 51 13.38 -6.44 5.09
CA THR A 51 14.62 -6.66 4.35
C THR A 51 14.31 -7.48 3.12
N LEU A 52 14.70 -6.97 1.94
CA LEU A 52 14.64 -7.68 0.67
C LEU A 52 16.01 -8.25 0.38
N THR A 53 16.12 -9.56 0.23
CA THR A 53 17.37 -10.26 -0.08
C THR A 53 17.22 -11.00 -1.39
N THR A 54 18.17 -10.79 -2.30
CA THR A 54 18.19 -11.44 -3.60
C THR A 54 19.01 -12.72 -3.57
N LYS A 55 18.55 -13.73 -4.32
CA LYS A 55 19.28 -14.97 -4.58
C LYS A 55 19.20 -15.28 -6.06
N LEU A 56 20.36 -15.45 -6.70
CA LEU A 56 20.48 -15.82 -8.11
C LEU A 56 20.88 -17.28 -8.24
N TYR A 57 20.27 -17.98 -9.19
CA TYR A 57 20.55 -19.36 -9.50
C TYR A 57 20.78 -19.54 -11.01
N ALA A 58 21.70 -20.44 -11.36
CA ALA A 58 21.84 -21.00 -12.70
C ALA A 58 21.51 -22.48 -12.62
N GLY A 59 20.32 -22.88 -13.06
CA GLY A 59 19.79 -24.20 -12.77
C GLY A 59 19.62 -24.40 -11.25
N ALA A 60 20.24 -25.43 -10.69
CA ALA A 60 20.24 -25.73 -9.26
C ALA A 60 21.37 -25.03 -8.47
N ASN A 61 22.31 -24.36 -9.14
CA ASN A 61 23.50 -23.79 -8.53
C ASN A 61 23.27 -22.34 -8.14
N ALA A 62 23.53 -21.99 -6.88
CA ALA A 62 23.51 -20.63 -6.40
C ALA A 62 24.70 -19.84 -6.95
N ILE A 63 24.43 -18.65 -7.48
CA ILE A 63 25.44 -17.72 -7.98
C ILE A 63 25.60 -16.63 -6.95
N THR A 64 26.83 -16.37 -6.54
CA THR A 64 27.15 -15.36 -5.52
C THR A 64 27.79 -14.10 -6.08
N ASP A 65 28.34 -14.17 -7.29
CA ASP A 65 28.98 -13.03 -7.95
C ASP A 65 28.09 -12.47 -9.05
N TYR A 66 27.46 -11.33 -8.78
CA TYR A 66 26.58 -10.60 -9.68
C TYR A 66 26.37 -9.17 -9.19
N TYR A 67 26.01 -8.29 -10.11
CA TYR A 67 25.66 -6.90 -9.83
C TYR A 67 24.14 -6.70 -9.90
N ILE A 68 23.57 -5.88 -9.01
CA ILE A 68 22.12 -5.62 -8.93
C ILE A 68 21.83 -4.13 -9.15
N LYS A 69 20.75 -3.88 -9.89
CA LYS A 69 20.05 -2.58 -9.91
C LYS A 69 18.66 -2.74 -9.34
N TRP A 70 18.29 -1.81 -8.48
CA TRP A 70 16.98 -1.79 -7.84
C TRP A 70 16.08 -0.70 -8.43
N TYR A 71 14.78 -0.97 -8.41
CA TYR A 71 13.75 -0.04 -8.87
C TYR A 71 12.57 -0.07 -7.91
N LYS A 72 11.90 1.10 -7.76
CA LYS A 72 10.56 1.25 -7.18
C LYS A 72 9.59 1.47 -8.35
N ASP A 73 8.72 0.51 -8.62
CA ASP A 73 7.93 0.42 -9.85
C ASP A 73 8.85 0.49 -11.10
N THR A 74 8.85 1.65 -11.78
CA THR A 74 9.70 1.91 -12.95
C THR A 74 10.86 2.87 -12.65
N ALA A 75 10.87 3.50 -11.47
CA ALA A 75 11.88 4.47 -11.08
C ALA A 75 13.13 3.78 -10.54
N ALA A 76 14.30 4.13 -11.05
CA ALA A 76 15.57 3.58 -10.57
C ALA A 76 15.84 4.00 -9.11
N TRP A 77 16.17 3.02 -8.28
CA TRP A 77 16.57 3.22 -6.87
C TRP A 77 18.07 3.13 -6.73
N THR A 78 18.76 4.13 -7.29
CA THR A 78 20.20 4.09 -7.59
C THR A 78 21.10 3.96 -6.39
N ASP A 79 20.72 4.52 -5.23
CA ASP A 79 21.47 4.43 -3.96
C ASP A 79 21.51 3.01 -3.38
N LYS A 80 20.69 2.09 -3.90
CA LYS A 80 20.65 0.67 -3.53
C LYS A 80 21.36 -0.25 -4.54
N ASN A 81 21.86 0.31 -5.63
CA ASN A 81 22.56 -0.49 -6.63
C ASN A 81 23.80 -1.18 -6.06
N GLY A 82 24.04 -2.42 -6.50
CA GLY A 82 25.13 -3.27 -6.00
C GLY A 82 24.83 -3.99 -4.69
N GLN A 83 23.77 -3.61 -3.96
CA GLN A 83 23.40 -4.24 -2.69
C GLN A 83 22.51 -5.46 -2.90
N LYS A 84 22.95 -6.64 -2.52
CA LYS A 84 22.16 -7.89 -2.62
C LYS A 84 21.07 -8.00 -1.56
N SER A 85 21.16 -7.18 -0.53
CA SER A 85 20.15 -7.05 0.52
C SER A 85 19.90 -5.57 0.80
N VAL A 86 18.64 -5.16 0.81
CA VAL A 86 18.23 -3.77 1.03
C VAL A 86 17.13 -3.72 2.08
N THR A 87 17.13 -2.66 2.89
CA THR A 87 16.04 -2.41 3.84
C THR A 87 15.06 -1.45 3.21
N VAL A 88 13.78 -1.83 3.26
CA VAL A 88 12.62 -1.03 2.89
C VAL A 88 11.95 -0.58 4.17
N THR A 89 11.66 0.69 4.29
CA THR A 89 10.96 1.29 5.41
C THR A 89 9.56 1.75 4.98
N ARG A 90 8.70 2.12 5.93
CA ARG A 90 7.39 2.70 5.65
C ARG A 90 7.46 3.96 4.78
N GLY A 91 8.52 4.79 4.95
CA GLY A 91 8.76 5.97 4.11
C GLY A 91 9.08 5.65 2.65
N ASP A 92 9.38 4.38 2.33
CA ASP A 92 9.65 3.90 0.99
C ASP A 92 8.38 3.35 0.29
N VAL A 93 7.28 3.20 1.02
CA VAL A 93 6.03 2.56 0.55
C VAL A 93 4.87 3.50 0.84
N ASP A 94 4.14 3.88 -0.21
CA ASP A 94 2.89 4.62 -0.11
C ASP A 94 1.74 3.65 -0.47
N GLY A 95 1.09 3.13 0.57
CA GLY A 95 0.06 2.10 0.45
C GLY A 95 0.62 0.78 -0.09
N THR A 96 1.00 0.72 -1.36
CA THR A 96 1.55 -0.48 -2.01
C THR A 96 2.65 -0.09 -2.98
N GLN A 97 3.83 -0.72 -2.85
CA GLN A 97 4.99 -0.46 -3.69
C GLN A 97 5.56 -1.75 -4.28
N LEU A 98 5.82 -1.76 -5.59
CA LEU A 98 6.53 -2.84 -6.26
C LEU A 98 8.04 -2.55 -6.25
N PHE A 99 8.83 -3.45 -5.67
CA PHE A 99 10.29 -3.41 -5.73
C PHE A 99 10.76 -4.43 -6.75
N ILE A 100 11.60 -3.97 -7.67
CA ILE A 100 12.15 -4.80 -8.75
C ILE A 100 13.66 -4.84 -8.60
N ALA A 101 14.23 -6.03 -8.73
CA ALA A 101 15.66 -6.26 -8.85
C ALA A 101 15.99 -6.77 -10.25
N GLU A 102 16.98 -6.18 -10.88
CA GLU A 102 17.58 -6.62 -12.12
C GLU A 102 19.03 -7.00 -11.87
N VAL A 103 19.40 -8.20 -12.30
CA VAL A 103 20.75 -8.73 -12.14
C VAL A 103 21.54 -8.59 -13.43
N TYR A 104 22.76 -8.15 -13.28
CA TYR A 104 23.74 -7.96 -14.35
C TYR A 104 25.00 -8.77 -14.05
N GLN A 105 25.73 -9.20 -15.09
CA GLN A 105 27.02 -9.87 -14.91
C GLN A 105 28.09 -8.95 -14.29
N SER A 106 28.01 -7.65 -14.56
CA SER A 106 28.88 -6.62 -13.98
C SER A 106 28.15 -5.29 -13.91
N SER A 107 28.72 -4.33 -13.19
CA SER A 107 28.19 -2.95 -13.09
C SER A 107 28.16 -2.20 -14.44
N SER A 108 29.01 -2.59 -15.38
CA SER A 108 29.09 -2.01 -16.73
C SER A 108 28.22 -2.72 -17.77
N ALA A 109 27.61 -3.88 -17.45
CA ALA A 109 26.76 -4.59 -18.37
C ALA A 109 25.48 -3.80 -18.67
N SER A 110 25.08 -3.79 -19.95
CA SER A 110 23.91 -3.03 -20.42
C SER A 110 22.60 -3.83 -20.38
N GLN A 111 22.69 -5.18 -20.37
CA GLN A 111 21.52 -6.04 -20.37
C GLN A 111 21.44 -6.87 -19.09
N PRO A 112 20.26 -6.92 -18.44
CA PRO A 112 20.06 -7.80 -17.31
C PRO A 112 19.99 -9.26 -17.74
N ILE A 113 20.54 -10.16 -16.92
CA ILE A 113 20.47 -11.61 -17.11
C ILE A 113 19.29 -12.25 -16.38
N ALA A 114 18.75 -11.58 -15.37
CA ALA A 114 17.56 -12.01 -14.66
C ALA A 114 16.86 -10.79 -14.03
N ARG A 115 15.54 -10.92 -13.81
CA ARG A 115 14.69 -9.89 -13.18
C ARG A 115 13.67 -10.56 -12.28
N ALA A 116 13.41 -9.95 -11.14
CA ALA A 116 12.34 -10.36 -10.24
C ALA A 116 11.69 -9.12 -9.60
N GLY A 117 10.46 -9.29 -9.10
CA GLY A 117 9.76 -8.25 -8.37
C GLY A 117 9.08 -8.81 -7.14
N VAL A 118 8.96 -7.98 -6.12
CA VAL A 118 8.20 -8.25 -4.89
C VAL A 118 7.37 -7.02 -4.54
N ARG A 119 6.14 -7.24 -4.07
CA ARG A 119 5.23 -6.17 -3.67
C ARG A 119 5.23 -6.07 -2.15
N ILE A 120 5.45 -4.86 -1.65
CA ILE A 120 5.37 -4.55 -0.21
C ILE A 120 4.16 -3.65 0.00
N ILE A 121 3.39 -3.96 1.03
CA ILE A 121 2.17 -3.23 1.40
C ILE A 121 2.42 -2.53 2.74
N ASP A 122 2.17 -1.23 2.83
CA ASP A 122 2.08 -0.53 4.11
C ASP A 122 0.60 -0.44 4.51
N THR A 123 0.23 -1.15 5.58
CA THR A 123 -1.12 -1.13 6.14
C THR A 123 -1.22 -0.29 7.41
N ALA A 124 -0.14 0.38 7.77
CA ALA A 124 -0.05 1.17 8.98
C ALA A 124 -0.34 2.64 8.71
N ASP A 125 -1.56 2.96 8.35
CA ASP A 125 -2.05 4.30 8.60
C ASP A 125 -2.11 4.47 10.12
N GLU A 126 -1.09 5.14 10.68
CA GLU A 126 -1.05 5.46 12.11
C GLU A 126 -2.25 6.29 12.51
N PHE A 127 -2.83 7.01 11.54
CA PHE A 127 -3.98 7.88 11.74
C PHE A 127 -5.09 7.57 10.75
N GLN A 128 -6.31 7.56 11.24
CA GLN A 128 -7.52 7.42 10.43
C GLN A 128 -8.43 8.60 10.67
N ILE A 129 -9.08 9.10 9.60
CA ILE A 129 -10.15 10.07 9.72
C ILE A 129 -11.46 9.32 9.96
N VAL A 130 -12.11 9.64 11.06
CA VAL A 130 -13.43 9.10 11.41
C VAL A 130 -14.45 10.22 11.33
N CYS A 131 -15.43 10.08 10.43
CA CYS A 131 -16.55 10.99 10.30
C CYS A 131 -17.74 10.51 11.15
N TYR A 132 -18.46 11.44 11.77
CA TYR A 132 -19.63 11.14 12.58
C TYR A 132 -20.61 12.30 12.57
N ILE A 133 -21.90 11.99 12.74
CA ILE A 133 -22.96 12.99 12.79
C ILE A 133 -23.06 13.51 14.23
N THR A 134 -23.00 14.84 14.39
CA THR A 134 -23.11 15.51 15.70
C THR A 134 -24.43 16.20 15.92
N SER A 135 -25.23 16.43 14.89
CA SER A 135 -26.61 16.92 15.04
C SER A 135 -27.53 15.81 15.57
N SER A 136 -28.60 16.22 16.28
CA SER A 136 -29.66 15.30 16.69
C SER A 136 -30.43 14.72 15.50
N ASN A 137 -30.52 15.51 14.43
CA ASN A 137 -31.08 15.08 13.16
C ASN A 137 -30.02 14.31 12.35
N LYS A 138 -30.35 13.10 11.89
CA LYS A 138 -29.46 12.23 11.08
C LYS A 138 -29.83 12.20 9.61
N GLU A 139 -30.95 12.80 9.26
CA GLU A 139 -31.43 12.88 7.89
C GLU A 139 -31.46 14.34 7.46
N VAL A 140 -31.06 14.60 6.23
CA VAL A 140 -31.14 15.94 5.65
C VAL A 140 -32.58 16.15 5.19
N ASP A 141 -33.31 16.93 5.98
CA ASP A 141 -34.66 17.38 5.63
C ASP A 141 -34.66 18.86 5.25
N THR A 142 -35.72 19.32 4.58
CA THR A 142 -35.83 20.66 4.02
C THR A 142 -35.69 21.69 5.15
N GLY A 143 -34.62 22.45 5.15
CA GLY A 143 -34.37 23.54 6.10
C GLY A 143 -33.71 23.11 7.43
N GLN A 144 -33.40 21.82 7.62
CA GLN A 144 -32.69 21.34 8.80
C GLN A 144 -31.31 20.78 8.42
N PRO A 145 -30.22 21.46 8.79
CA PRO A 145 -28.88 20.98 8.44
C PRO A 145 -28.49 19.77 9.27
N VAL A 146 -27.81 18.82 8.64
CA VAL A 146 -27.07 17.76 9.32
C VAL A 146 -25.64 18.22 9.53
N THR A 147 -25.16 18.17 10.75
CA THR A 147 -23.76 18.47 11.05
C THR A 147 -22.94 17.19 11.05
N VAL A 148 -21.99 17.12 10.13
CA VAL A 148 -20.98 16.07 10.07
C VAL A 148 -19.69 16.62 10.64
N SER A 149 -19.10 15.90 11.57
CA SER A 149 -17.80 16.22 12.14
C SER A 149 -16.80 15.12 11.83
N ALA A 150 -15.55 15.48 11.70
CA ALA A 150 -14.46 14.55 11.51
C ALA A 150 -13.46 14.63 12.66
N LYS A 151 -12.86 13.52 13.02
CA LYS A 151 -11.72 13.45 13.95
C LYS A 151 -10.64 12.57 13.38
N ILE A 152 -9.40 12.89 13.71
CA ILE A 152 -8.26 12.03 13.42
C ILE A 152 -8.05 11.12 14.65
N VAL A 153 -8.01 9.82 14.42
CA VAL A 153 -7.77 8.82 15.47
C VAL A 153 -6.45 8.14 15.21
N ASN A 154 -5.58 8.10 16.21
CA ASN A 154 -4.39 7.27 16.16
C ASN A 154 -4.83 5.81 16.35
N MET A 155 -4.62 4.99 15.31
CA MET A 155 -5.10 3.61 15.28
C MET A 155 -4.33 2.68 16.24
N THR A 156 -3.12 3.08 16.64
CA THR A 156 -2.31 2.33 17.60
C THR A 156 -2.79 2.53 19.04
N THR A 157 -3.17 3.76 19.39
CA THR A 157 -3.56 4.13 20.77
C THR A 157 -5.06 4.27 20.97
N GLY A 158 -5.84 4.39 19.90
CA GLY A 158 -7.27 4.73 19.93
C GLY A 158 -7.56 6.20 20.31
N SER A 159 -6.52 7.00 20.53
CA SER A 159 -6.66 8.39 20.98
C SER A 159 -6.99 9.33 19.82
N THR A 160 -7.75 10.39 20.12
CA THR A 160 -7.95 11.46 19.14
C THR A 160 -6.68 12.29 19.03
N TYR A 161 -6.23 12.49 17.80
CA TYR A 161 -5.10 13.35 17.47
C TYR A 161 -5.61 14.72 17.03
N THR A 162 -5.03 15.79 17.59
CA THR A 162 -5.34 17.16 17.22
C THR A 162 -4.13 17.77 16.52
N PRO A 163 -4.19 18.00 15.19
CA PRO A 163 -3.08 18.62 14.46
C PRO A 163 -2.94 20.10 14.86
N THR A 164 -1.72 20.62 14.84
CA THR A 164 -1.43 22.04 15.12
C THR A 164 -1.96 22.96 14.02
N SER A 165 -2.05 22.46 12.78
CA SER A 165 -2.74 23.13 11.68
C SER A 165 -3.36 22.06 10.78
N ALA A 166 -4.56 22.28 10.32
CA ALA A 166 -5.23 21.40 9.36
C ALA A 166 -6.16 22.20 8.45
N SER A 167 -6.17 21.83 7.19
CA SER A 167 -7.26 22.16 6.27
C SER A 167 -8.08 20.89 6.03
N TRP A 168 -9.40 21.02 6.06
CA TRP A 168 -10.30 19.89 5.91
C TRP A 168 -10.99 19.96 4.57
N THR A 169 -11.06 18.84 3.86
CA THR A 169 -11.85 18.69 2.64
C THR A 169 -12.79 17.50 2.84
N MET A 170 -14.04 17.68 2.53
CA MET A 170 -15.03 16.61 2.51
C MET A 170 -15.60 16.51 1.10
N ASP A 171 -15.55 15.33 0.53
CA ASP A 171 -16.20 15.04 -0.74
C ASP A 171 -17.61 14.52 -0.46
N VAL A 172 -18.59 15.18 -1.04
CA VAL A 172 -20.02 14.85 -0.88
C VAL A 172 -20.57 14.50 -2.25
N MET A 173 -21.28 13.40 -2.34
CA MET A 173 -22.01 13.04 -3.55
C MET A 173 -23.35 13.76 -3.57
N ASP A 174 -23.54 14.63 -4.54
CA ASP A 174 -24.80 15.31 -4.83
C ASP A 174 -25.38 14.74 -6.13
N LYS A 175 -26.41 13.91 -5.99
CA LYS A 175 -26.98 13.11 -7.08
C LYS A 175 -25.92 12.18 -7.70
N GLU A 176 -25.40 12.52 -8.89
CA GLU A 176 -24.39 11.75 -9.61
C GLU A 176 -23.01 12.43 -9.63
N ASN A 177 -22.86 13.56 -8.92
CA ASN A 177 -21.65 14.36 -8.97
C ASN A 177 -21.01 14.49 -7.58
N TRP A 178 -19.69 14.29 -7.54
CA TRP A 178 -18.89 14.57 -6.35
C TRP A 178 -18.60 16.06 -6.26
N LYS A 179 -18.83 16.64 -5.07
CA LYS A 179 -18.47 18.03 -4.74
C LYS A 179 -17.52 18.04 -3.57
N SER A 180 -16.40 18.74 -3.70
CA SER A 180 -15.44 18.96 -2.64
C SER A 180 -15.78 20.21 -1.83
N LEU A 181 -16.03 20.05 -0.53
CA LEU A 181 -16.25 21.12 0.41
C LEU A 181 -14.98 21.34 1.22
N LYS A 182 -14.40 22.54 1.13
CA LYS A 182 -13.22 22.92 1.92
C LYS A 182 -13.66 23.76 3.12
N HIS A 183 -13.10 23.45 4.30
CA HIS A 183 -13.39 24.18 5.51
C HIS A 183 -12.15 24.30 6.41
N SER A 184 -12.06 25.38 7.18
CA SER A 184 -10.98 25.59 8.16
C SER A 184 -11.17 24.81 9.46
N THR A 185 -12.38 24.28 9.70
CA THR A 185 -12.70 23.43 10.85
C THR A 185 -13.11 22.03 10.39
N ASN A 186 -13.08 21.09 11.32
CA ASN A 186 -13.50 19.70 11.09
C ASN A 186 -15.02 19.49 11.14
N LYS A 187 -15.82 20.56 10.99
CA LYS A 187 -17.29 20.51 10.99
C LYS A 187 -17.82 20.97 9.66
N PHE A 188 -18.73 20.21 9.09
CA PHE A 188 -19.41 20.47 7.83
C PHE A 188 -20.92 20.46 8.06
N TYR A 189 -21.59 21.42 7.44
CA TYR A 189 -23.03 21.55 7.50
C TYR A 189 -23.63 21.16 6.15
N ILE A 190 -24.42 20.11 6.15
CA ILE A 190 -25.05 19.59 4.93
C ILE A 190 -26.53 19.92 4.99
N CYS A 191 -26.99 20.74 4.07
CA CYS A 191 -28.39 21.12 3.91
C CYS A 191 -28.91 20.62 2.57
N ASN A 192 -30.17 20.20 2.54
CA ASN A 192 -30.88 20.01 1.28
C ASN A 192 -31.47 21.36 0.85
N ASN A 193 -30.75 22.06 0.00
CA ASN A 193 -31.30 23.27 -0.64
C ASN A 193 -32.14 22.81 -1.83
N ASN A 194 -33.45 22.68 -1.64
CA ASN A 194 -34.37 22.64 -2.79
C ASN A 194 -34.33 24.01 -3.47
N GLY A 195 -33.39 24.14 -4.39
CA GLY A 195 -33.35 25.15 -5.46
C GLY A 195 -33.63 26.58 -5.01
N ASN A 196 -32.61 27.32 -4.76
CA ASN A 196 -32.34 28.65 -5.31
C ASN A 196 -30.84 28.84 -5.35
#